data_7d53346357d45f4d6cde3ecccf1b1ac3
#
_entry.id   7d53346357d45f4d6cde3ecccf1b1ac3
#
_cell.length_a   1.000
_cell.length_b   1.000
_cell.length_c   1.000
_cell.angle_alpha   90.00
_cell.angle_beta   90.00
_cell.angle_gamma   90.00
#
_symmetry.space_group_name_H-M   'P 1'
#
loop_
_entity.id
_entity.type
_entity.pdbx_description
1 polymer ?
#
loop_
_entity_poly.entity_id
_entity_poly.type
_entity_poly.pdbx_seq_one_letter_code
_entity_poly.pdbx_strand_id
1 'polypeptide(L)'
;MKINFFNSIIILLLTFSSASSAITVSKGTTYEVIEPDLLLEIQQKAKQVDWKKLQRNMKLAQDIARLPIAQEDRSYYHTPITTLAFEVKDKNGKVLYPKGFKFNPLKYTTLPNQLIVLGSPRHLKMVSSLSSLVSLDDTLLIANMNARVFIEKTNKRAFLLTKNAIQRLGVKSVPAVISQQGDKFLIQEYKVRSE
;
A
#
# COMPACT_ATOMS: atom_id res chain seq x y z
N MET A 1 56.94 39.99 53.03
CA MET A 1 55.76 39.08 52.97
C MET A 1 55.04 39.40 51.70
N LYS A 2 55.34 38.64 50.61
CA LYS A 2 54.67 38.81 49.29
C LYS A 2 53.49 37.85 49.25
N ILE A 3 52.33 38.34 49.51
CA ILE A 3 51.08 37.59 49.33
C ILE A 3 50.86 37.56 47.84
N ASN A 4 50.89 36.35 47.24
CA ASN A 4 50.69 36.15 45.80
C ASN A 4 49.31 36.54 45.41
N PHE A 5 49.18 37.62 44.66
CA PHE A 5 47.96 38.15 44.10
C PHE A 5 47.22 37.12 43.22
N PHE A 6 47.98 36.12 42.72
CA PHE A 6 47.44 35.04 41.89
C PHE A 6 46.61 34.04 42.66
N ASN A 7 46.83 33.80 43.95
CA ASN A 7 46.00 32.90 44.77
C ASN A 7 44.69 33.52 45.16
N SER A 8 44.61 34.84 45.26
CA SER A 8 43.39 35.56 45.63
C SER A 8 42.40 35.58 44.49
N ILE A 9 42.84 35.56 43.23
CA ILE A 9 41.98 35.52 42.04
C ILE A 9 41.38 34.09 41.82
N ILE A 10 42.10 33.04 42.14
CA ILE A 10 41.62 31.65 42.05
C ILE A 10 40.55 31.35 43.07
N ILE A 11 40.63 31.93 44.29
CA ILE A 11 39.61 31.77 45.34
C ILE A 11 38.33 32.54 44.99
N LEU A 12 38.44 33.67 44.29
CA LEU A 12 37.26 34.46 43.90
C LEU A 12 36.48 33.83 42.71
N LEU A 13 37.17 33.03 41.87
CA LEU A 13 36.54 32.33 40.76
C LEU A 13 35.80 31.04 41.14
N LEU A 14 36.04 30.52 42.35
CA LEU A 14 35.39 29.29 42.83
C LEU A 14 34.05 29.53 43.56
N THR A 15 33.70 30.80 43.81
CA THR A 15 32.44 31.14 44.53
C THR A 15 31.26 31.47 43.63
N PHE A 16 31.43 31.46 42.28
CA PHE A 16 30.30 31.57 41.36
C PHE A 16 29.75 30.20 40.96
N SER A 17 29.39 29.40 41.95
CA SER A 17 28.44 28.28 41.72
C SER A 17 27.07 28.88 41.56
N SER A 18 26.69 29.14 40.34
CA SER A 18 25.33 29.51 40.01
C SER A 18 24.39 28.34 40.38
N ALA A 19 23.60 28.52 41.40
CA ALA A 19 22.48 27.67 41.72
C ALA A 19 21.50 27.71 40.53
N SER A 20 21.57 26.74 39.63
CA SER A 20 20.52 26.50 38.64
C SER A 20 19.28 26.06 39.39
N SER A 21 18.42 27.00 39.71
CA SER A 21 17.05 26.68 40.16
C SER A 21 16.32 26.07 38.97
N ALA A 22 16.13 24.78 38.96
CA ALA A 22 15.22 24.11 38.03
C ALA A 22 13.80 24.54 38.40
N ILE A 23 13.24 25.47 37.63
CA ILE A 23 11.83 25.84 37.76
C ILE A 23 11.03 24.69 37.17
N THR A 24 10.50 23.83 38.04
CA THR A 24 9.49 22.86 37.67
C THR A 24 8.16 23.60 37.51
N VAL A 25 7.83 23.99 36.28
CA VAL A 25 6.51 24.54 35.97
C VAL A 25 5.54 23.39 35.83
N SER A 26 4.90 23.03 36.93
CA SER A 26 3.70 22.19 36.91
C SER A 26 2.51 23.08 36.56
N LYS A 27 2.17 23.15 35.28
CA LYS A 27 1.02 23.90 34.81
C LYS A 27 -0.03 22.94 34.29
N GLY A 28 -1.10 22.80 35.06
CA GLY A 28 -2.31 22.08 34.67
C GLY A 28 -2.73 21.02 35.68
N THR A 29 -4.03 20.86 35.82
CA THR A 29 -4.63 19.71 36.48
C THR A 29 -4.20 18.46 35.72
N THR A 30 -3.40 17.64 36.35
CA THR A 30 -3.10 16.30 35.84
C THR A 30 -4.38 15.48 35.93
N TYR A 31 -5.01 15.23 34.80
CA TYR A 31 -6.06 14.22 34.72
C TYR A 31 -5.37 12.86 34.76
N GLU A 32 -5.87 11.97 35.57
CA GLU A 32 -5.45 10.57 35.53
C GLU A 32 -5.86 10.01 34.19
N VAL A 33 -4.88 9.72 33.33
CA VAL A 33 -5.13 9.08 32.03
C VAL A 33 -5.43 7.63 32.32
N ILE A 34 -6.70 7.29 32.49
CA ILE A 34 -7.18 5.91 32.57
C ILE A 34 -7.30 5.40 31.14
N GLU A 35 -6.19 5.28 30.46
CA GLU A 35 -6.16 4.53 29.20
C GLU A 35 -6.08 3.05 29.55
N PRO A 36 -7.03 2.24 29.07
CA PRO A 36 -6.91 0.78 29.22
C PRO A 36 -5.62 0.33 28.54
N ASP A 37 -4.92 -0.61 29.17
CA ASP A 37 -3.70 -1.18 28.61
C ASP A 37 -4.01 -1.73 27.21
N LEU A 38 -3.56 -1.01 26.18
CA LEU A 38 -3.78 -1.34 24.76
C LEU A 38 -3.28 -2.77 24.44
N LEU A 39 -2.22 -3.22 25.10
CA LEU A 39 -1.72 -4.58 24.91
C LEU A 39 -2.71 -5.61 25.45
N LEU A 40 -3.32 -5.33 26.58
CA LEU A 40 -4.33 -6.20 27.21
C LEU A 40 -5.60 -6.24 26.34
N GLU A 41 -6.02 -5.09 25.81
CA GLU A 41 -7.17 -5.00 24.90
C GLU A 41 -6.90 -5.76 23.59
N ILE A 42 -5.73 -5.59 22.98
CA ILE A 42 -5.33 -6.31 21.78
C ILE A 42 -5.29 -7.81 22.03
N GLN A 43 -4.74 -8.25 23.18
CA GLN A 43 -4.70 -9.67 23.54
C GLN A 43 -6.10 -10.24 23.73
N GLN A 44 -7.00 -9.53 24.40
CA GLN A 44 -8.37 -9.95 24.59
C GLN A 44 -9.14 -10.04 23.27
N LYS A 45 -9.00 -9.04 22.39
CA LYS A 45 -9.60 -9.05 21.05
C LYS A 45 -9.01 -10.17 20.20
N ALA A 46 -7.70 -10.40 20.25
CA ALA A 46 -7.05 -11.50 19.53
C ALA A 46 -7.53 -12.89 19.95
N LYS A 47 -7.84 -13.10 21.25
CA LYS A 47 -8.42 -14.36 21.76
C LYS A 47 -9.85 -14.59 21.25
N GLN A 48 -10.61 -13.53 20.96
CA GLN A 48 -11.98 -13.62 20.46
C GLN A 48 -12.05 -13.85 18.95
N VAL A 49 -10.93 -13.70 18.22
CA VAL A 49 -10.89 -13.92 16.77
C VAL A 49 -10.99 -15.42 16.47
N ASP A 50 -12.00 -15.81 15.71
CA ASP A 50 -12.09 -17.16 15.14
C ASP A 50 -11.07 -17.30 13.99
N TRP A 51 -9.85 -17.66 14.34
CA TRP A 51 -8.74 -17.87 13.39
C TRP A 51 -9.06 -18.95 12.35
N LYS A 52 -9.86 -19.96 12.70
CA LYS A 52 -10.29 -21.01 11.76
C LYS A 52 -11.26 -20.45 10.72
N LYS A 53 -12.20 -19.60 11.14
CA LYS A 53 -13.12 -18.90 10.23
C LYS A 53 -12.36 -17.93 9.34
N LEU A 54 -11.42 -17.16 9.90
CA LEU A 54 -10.56 -16.25 9.16
C LEU A 54 -9.73 -17.01 8.11
N GLN A 55 -9.13 -18.14 8.50
CA GLN A 55 -8.35 -18.99 7.61
C GLN A 55 -9.21 -19.63 6.50
N ARG A 56 -10.45 -20.05 6.80
CA ARG A 56 -11.41 -20.49 5.78
C ARG A 56 -11.77 -19.37 4.82
N ASN A 57 -12.04 -18.17 5.33
CA ASN A 57 -12.35 -17.01 4.51
C ASN A 57 -11.15 -16.58 3.65
N MET A 58 -9.93 -16.66 4.17
CA MET A 58 -8.71 -16.45 3.39
C MET A 58 -8.50 -17.51 2.30
N LYS A 59 -8.87 -18.77 2.54
CA LYS A 59 -8.85 -19.83 1.49
C LYS A 59 -9.94 -19.58 0.43
N LEU A 60 -11.12 -19.13 0.82
CA LEU A 60 -12.21 -18.77 -0.09
C LEU A 60 -11.90 -17.46 -0.85
N ALA A 61 -11.15 -16.54 -0.24
CA ALA A 61 -10.64 -15.33 -0.90
C ALA A 61 -9.50 -15.63 -1.89
N GLN A 62 -8.98 -16.86 -1.94
CA GLN A 62 -8.08 -17.31 -3.00
C GLN A 62 -8.86 -17.66 -4.28
N ASP A 63 -9.73 -16.77 -4.72
CA ASP A 63 -10.25 -16.80 -6.08
C ASP A 63 -9.15 -16.31 -7.02
N ILE A 64 -8.09 -17.16 -7.08
CA ILE A 64 -6.92 -16.90 -7.92
C ILE A 64 -7.44 -16.79 -9.34
N ALA A 65 -7.30 -15.60 -9.88
CA ALA A 65 -7.64 -15.36 -11.26
C ALA A 65 -6.76 -16.21 -12.17
N ARG A 66 -7.37 -16.94 -13.07
CA ARG A 66 -6.66 -17.70 -14.10
C ARG A 66 -6.80 -17.00 -15.43
N LEU A 67 -5.65 -16.61 -16.00
CA LEU A 67 -5.57 -16.00 -17.31
C LEU A 67 -4.73 -16.89 -18.23
N PRO A 68 -5.09 -17.02 -19.52
CA PRO A 68 -4.24 -17.70 -20.48
C PRO A 68 -2.91 -16.98 -20.64
N ILE A 69 -1.91 -17.71 -21.09
CA ILE A 69 -0.61 -17.14 -21.49
C ILE A 69 -0.78 -16.50 -22.86
N ALA A 70 -0.24 -15.29 -23.03
CA ALA A 70 -0.30 -14.57 -24.30
C ALA A 70 0.48 -15.32 -25.40
N GLN A 71 -0.19 -15.58 -26.52
CA GLN A 71 0.36 -16.28 -27.68
C GLN A 71 0.97 -15.34 -28.72
N GLU A 72 0.63 -14.07 -28.63
CA GLU A 72 1.08 -12.98 -29.50
C GLU A 72 1.22 -11.67 -28.73
N ASP A 73 2.02 -10.74 -29.24
CA ASP A 73 2.07 -9.38 -28.73
C ASP A 73 0.83 -8.64 -29.19
N ARG A 74 0.10 -8.05 -28.23
CA ARG A 74 -1.15 -7.37 -28.51
C ARG A 74 -1.32 -6.14 -27.65
N SER A 75 -1.85 -5.06 -28.25
CA SER A 75 -2.19 -3.82 -27.55
C SER A 75 -3.62 -3.44 -27.81
N TYR A 76 -4.35 -3.02 -26.77
CA TYR A 76 -5.73 -2.55 -26.88
C TYR A 76 -6.11 -1.61 -25.75
N TYR A 77 -7.18 -0.85 -25.98
CA TYR A 77 -7.73 0.05 -24.97
C TYR A 77 -8.90 -0.58 -24.24
N HIS A 78 -8.99 -0.30 -22.96
CA HIS A 78 -10.12 -0.69 -22.11
C HIS A 78 -10.59 0.50 -21.29
N THR A 79 -11.90 0.76 -21.30
CA THR A 79 -12.53 1.78 -20.45
C THR A 79 -13.09 1.11 -19.20
N PRO A 80 -12.52 1.37 -18.01
CA PRO A 80 -13.05 0.77 -16.79
C PRO A 80 -14.37 1.41 -16.41
N ILE A 81 -15.37 0.58 -16.14
CA ILE A 81 -16.68 1.02 -15.64
C ILE A 81 -16.89 0.46 -14.25
N THR A 82 -17.19 1.35 -13.32
CA THR A 82 -17.53 1.01 -11.94
C THR A 82 -19.00 1.33 -11.68
N THR A 83 -19.67 0.46 -10.95
CA THR A 83 -21.07 0.65 -10.54
C THR A 83 -21.10 0.92 -9.04
N LEU A 84 -21.80 1.97 -8.61
CA LEU A 84 -21.98 2.28 -7.20
C LEU A 84 -22.82 1.21 -6.51
N ALA A 85 -22.31 0.65 -5.42
CA ALA A 85 -23.02 -0.34 -4.61
C ALA A 85 -24.08 0.28 -3.66
N PHE A 86 -23.96 1.58 -3.41
CA PHE A 86 -24.83 2.36 -2.52
C PHE A 86 -25.10 3.74 -3.14
N GLU A 87 -26.09 4.44 -2.63
CA GLU A 87 -26.36 5.82 -3.03
C GLU A 87 -25.40 6.78 -2.34
N VAL A 88 -24.98 7.83 -3.04
CA VAL A 88 -24.17 8.92 -2.49
C VAL A 88 -25.07 10.13 -2.27
N LYS A 89 -25.09 10.62 -1.03
CA LYS A 89 -25.90 11.79 -0.63
C LYS A 89 -24.99 12.95 -0.28
N ASP A 90 -25.50 14.17 -0.43
CA ASP A 90 -24.87 15.37 0.12
C ASP A 90 -25.10 15.47 1.65
N LYS A 91 -24.52 16.49 2.26
CA LYS A 91 -24.68 16.78 3.70
C LYS A 91 -26.14 17.08 4.13
N ASN A 92 -27.00 17.41 3.18
CA ASN A 92 -28.43 17.71 3.41
C ASN A 92 -29.32 16.47 3.17
N GLY A 93 -28.74 15.29 2.86
CA GLY A 93 -29.46 14.07 2.59
C GLY A 93 -29.98 13.93 1.15
N LYS A 94 -29.72 14.91 0.27
CA LYS A 94 -30.10 14.85 -1.14
C LYS A 94 -29.22 13.83 -1.89
N VAL A 95 -29.85 12.92 -2.63
CA VAL A 95 -29.12 11.93 -3.43
C VAL A 95 -28.41 12.63 -4.59
N LEU A 96 -27.08 12.53 -4.61
CA LEU A 96 -26.23 13.02 -5.70
C LEU A 96 -26.06 11.95 -6.78
N TYR A 97 -25.81 10.71 -6.35
CA TYR A 97 -25.67 9.57 -7.25
C TYR A 97 -26.45 8.38 -6.69
N PRO A 98 -27.39 7.81 -7.44
CA PRO A 98 -28.18 6.68 -6.97
C PRO A 98 -27.36 5.39 -6.96
N LYS A 99 -27.79 4.40 -6.18
CA LYS A 99 -27.28 3.03 -6.26
C LYS A 99 -27.45 2.52 -7.70
N GLY A 100 -26.39 1.88 -8.22
CA GLY A 100 -26.36 1.39 -9.61
C GLY A 100 -25.83 2.40 -10.62
N PHE A 101 -25.51 3.64 -10.20
CA PHE A 101 -24.88 4.63 -11.08
C PHE A 101 -23.56 4.10 -11.60
N LYS A 102 -23.36 4.16 -12.92
CA LYS A 102 -22.13 3.70 -13.61
C LYS A 102 -21.27 4.88 -13.99
N PHE A 103 -19.99 4.79 -13.69
CA PHE A 103 -19.03 5.83 -14.04
C PHE A 103 -17.65 5.25 -14.36
N ASN A 104 -16.87 6.02 -15.09
CA ASN A 104 -15.45 5.71 -15.33
C ASN A 104 -14.61 6.38 -14.25
N PRO A 105 -13.92 5.60 -13.37
CA PRO A 105 -13.10 6.19 -12.30
C PRO A 105 -11.91 7.00 -12.83
N LEU A 106 -11.37 6.69 -14.01
CA LEU A 106 -10.22 7.39 -14.59
C LEU A 106 -10.53 8.83 -15.00
N LYS A 107 -11.79 9.25 -15.01
CA LYS A 107 -12.17 10.66 -15.18
C LYS A 107 -11.93 11.50 -13.92
N TYR A 108 -11.77 10.86 -12.77
CA TYR A 108 -11.69 11.52 -11.47
C TYR A 108 -10.38 11.24 -10.74
N THR A 109 -9.64 10.23 -11.18
CA THR A 109 -8.36 9.82 -10.57
C THR A 109 -7.39 9.37 -11.64
N THR A 110 -6.11 9.49 -11.33
CA THR A 110 -5.02 9.00 -12.17
C THR A 110 -4.36 7.78 -11.54
N LEU A 111 -3.96 6.85 -12.39
CA LEU A 111 -3.12 5.72 -11.97
C LEU A 111 -1.69 6.25 -11.77
N PRO A 112 -1.13 6.22 -10.56
CA PRO A 112 0.19 6.81 -10.29
C PRO A 112 1.32 6.09 -11.02
N ASN A 113 1.20 4.75 -11.15
CA ASN A 113 2.22 3.89 -11.74
C ASN A 113 1.57 2.83 -12.63
N GLN A 114 2.38 2.14 -13.42
CA GLN A 114 1.88 1.05 -14.25
C GLN A 114 1.51 -0.17 -13.39
N LEU A 115 0.56 -0.95 -13.89
CA LEU A 115 0.23 -2.25 -13.32
C LEU A 115 0.80 -3.34 -14.23
N ILE A 116 1.57 -4.23 -13.65
CA ILE A 116 2.22 -5.32 -14.36
C ILE A 116 1.56 -6.63 -13.94
N VAL A 117 0.89 -7.28 -14.86
CA VAL A 117 0.16 -8.53 -14.61
C VAL A 117 1.02 -9.71 -15.02
N LEU A 118 1.33 -10.59 -14.08
CA LEU A 118 2.24 -11.72 -14.27
C LEU A 118 1.55 -13.03 -13.88
N GLY A 119 1.80 -14.09 -14.66
CA GLY A 119 1.33 -15.45 -14.35
C GLY A 119 2.40 -16.35 -13.74
N SER A 120 3.66 -15.92 -13.76
CA SER A 120 4.78 -16.68 -13.20
C SER A 120 5.99 -15.77 -12.93
N PRO A 121 6.98 -16.20 -12.10
CA PRO A 121 8.22 -15.44 -11.88
C PRO A 121 9.06 -15.24 -13.16
N ARG A 122 8.97 -16.15 -14.13
CA ARG A 122 9.65 -16.02 -15.43
C ARG A 122 9.18 -14.81 -16.22
N HIS A 123 7.89 -14.51 -16.16
CA HIS A 123 7.31 -13.33 -16.82
C HIS A 123 7.93 -12.02 -16.34
N LEU A 124 8.35 -11.95 -15.06
CA LEU A 124 8.99 -10.74 -14.54
C LEU A 124 10.31 -10.45 -15.27
N LYS A 125 11.16 -11.47 -15.45
CA LYS A 125 12.42 -11.33 -16.20
C LYS A 125 12.16 -10.86 -17.63
N MET A 126 11.18 -11.49 -18.29
CA MET A 126 10.82 -11.17 -19.66
C MET A 126 10.33 -9.72 -19.79
N VAL A 127 9.39 -9.29 -18.95
CA VAL A 127 8.85 -7.93 -19.01
C VAL A 127 9.93 -6.91 -18.68
N SER A 128 10.81 -7.20 -17.72
CA SER A 128 11.95 -6.33 -17.38
C SER A 128 12.95 -6.17 -18.51
N SER A 129 13.13 -7.21 -19.35
CA SER A 129 14.04 -7.15 -20.52
C SER A 129 13.42 -6.44 -21.72
N LEU A 130 12.10 -6.50 -21.87
CA LEU A 130 11.38 -5.89 -22.99
C LEU A 130 11.08 -4.40 -22.78
N SER A 131 11.08 -3.95 -21.54
CA SER A 131 10.69 -2.58 -21.25
C SER A 131 11.69 -1.90 -20.31
N SER A 132 12.35 -0.87 -20.82
CA SER A 132 12.81 0.27 -20.01
C SER A 132 11.67 0.91 -19.19
N LEU A 133 10.48 0.33 -19.25
CA LEU A 133 9.20 0.80 -18.70
C LEU A 133 8.89 0.22 -17.32
N VAL A 134 9.60 -0.84 -16.87
CA VAL A 134 9.35 -1.41 -15.53
C VAL A 134 10.15 -0.63 -14.49
N SER A 135 9.46 0.24 -13.78
CA SER A 135 9.99 0.97 -12.64
C SER A 135 9.95 0.12 -11.35
N LEU A 136 10.76 0.50 -10.37
CA LEU A 136 10.70 -0.09 -9.02
C LEU A 136 9.36 0.22 -8.32
N ASP A 137 8.68 1.29 -8.75
CA ASP A 137 7.42 1.76 -8.18
C ASP A 137 6.19 1.10 -8.80
N ASP A 138 6.36 0.30 -9.87
CA ASP A 138 5.25 -0.37 -10.54
C ASP A 138 4.58 -1.42 -9.65
N THR A 139 3.25 -1.52 -9.79
CA THR A 139 2.46 -2.46 -9.00
C THR A 139 2.38 -3.81 -9.70
N LEU A 140 2.96 -4.85 -9.08
CA LEU A 140 2.90 -6.21 -9.58
C LEU A 140 1.59 -6.89 -9.16
N LEU A 141 0.84 -7.39 -10.14
CA LEU A 141 -0.38 -8.16 -9.96
C LEU A 141 -0.15 -9.62 -10.42
N ILE A 142 -0.47 -10.56 -9.57
CA ILE A 142 -0.19 -11.98 -9.82
C ILE A 142 -1.48 -12.73 -10.12
N ALA A 143 -1.54 -13.30 -11.32
CA ALA A 143 -2.52 -14.28 -11.74
C ALA A 143 -1.91 -15.69 -11.72
N ASN A 144 -2.72 -16.72 -11.89
CA ASN A 144 -2.34 -18.13 -12.10
C ASN A 144 -1.57 -18.80 -10.95
N MET A 145 -1.11 -18.05 -9.95
CA MET A 145 -0.38 -18.59 -8.81
C MET A 145 -0.64 -17.80 -7.52
N ASN A 146 -0.25 -18.36 -6.40
CA ASN A 146 -0.33 -17.67 -5.12
C ASN A 146 0.70 -16.55 -5.07
N ALA A 147 0.25 -15.32 -4.75
CA ALA A 147 1.11 -14.14 -4.65
C ALA A 147 2.22 -14.32 -3.60
N ARG A 148 1.96 -15.03 -2.49
CA ARG A 148 2.98 -15.32 -1.47
C ARG A 148 4.13 -16.13 -2.04
N VAL A 149 3.84 -17.20 -2.81
CA VAL A 149 4.87 -18.01 -3.47
C VAL A 149 5.67 -17.18 -4.48
N PHE A 150 5.02 -16.23 -5.15
CA PHE A 150 5.71 -15.31 -6.05
C PHE A 150 6.69 -14.41 -5.28
N ILE A 151 6.23 -13.80 -4.17
CA ILE A 151 7.04 -12.91 -3.32
C ILE A 151 8.25 -13.67 -2.76
N GLU A 152 8.05 -14.88 -2.25
CA GLU A 152 9.13 -15.73 -1.72
C GLU A 152 10.21 -16.05 -2.79
N LYS A 153 9.79 -16.29 -4.04
CA LYS A 153 10.72 -16.60 -5.14
C LYS A 153 11.43 -15.39 -5.75
N THR A 154 10.83 -14.21 -5.67
CA THR A 154 11.33 -13.02 -6.40
C THR A 154 11.83 -11.92 -5.46
N ASN A 155 11.50 -12.01 -4.18
CA ASN A 155 11.69 -10.95 -3.19
C ASN A 155 11.10 -9.59 -3.63
N LYS A 156 10.03 -9.63 -4.46
CA LYS A 156 9.32 -8.45 -4.95
C LYS A 156 7.92 -8.39 -4.35
N ARG A 157 7.51 -7.19 -3.93
CA ARG A 157 6.16 -6.94 -3.45
C ARG A 157 5.16 -7.15 -4.58
N ALA A 158 4.13 -7.94 -4.35
CA ALA A 158 3.12 -8.24 -5.35
C ALA A 158 1.75 -8.46 -4.71
N PHE A 159 0.71 -8.23 -5.48
CA PHE A 159 -0.68 -8.39 -5.04
C PHE A 159 -1.38 -9.46 -5.87
N LEU A 160 -2.35 -10.13 -5.26
CA LEU A 160 -3.14 -11.13 -5.96
C LEU A 160 -4.13 -10.44 -6.92
N LEU A 161 -4.14 -10.87 -8.18
CA LEU A 161 -5.17 -10.47 -9.13
C LEU A 161 -6.44 -11.31 -8.92
N THR A 162 -7.54 -10.65 -8.57
CA THR A 162 -8.84 -11.29 -8.38
C THR A 162 -9.66 -11.30 -9.68
N LYS A 163 -10.65 -12.19 -9.78
CA LYS A 163 -11.57 -12.23 -10.95
C LYS A 163 -12.27 -10.89 -11.18
N ASN A 164 -12.69 -10.23 -10.11
CA ASN A 164 -13.32 -8.91 -10.21
C ASN A 164 -12.33 -7.86 -10.77
N ALA A 165 -11.07 -7.89 -10.34
CA ALA A 165 -10.04 -6.99 -10.85
C ALA A 165 -9.75 -7.24 -12.35
N ILE A 166 -9.75 -8.50 -12.82
CA ILE A 166 -9.61 -8.80 -14.25
C ILE A 166 -10.70 -8.08 -15.07
N GLN A 167 -11.94 -8.19 -14.64
CA GLN A 167 -13.07 -7.56 -15.37
C GLN A 167 -12.92 -6.04 -15.40
N ARG A 168 -12.52 -5.43 -14.29
CA ARG A 168 -12.32 -3.98 -14.20
C ARG A 168 -11.13 -3.48 -15.01
N LEU A 169 -10.03 -4.23 -14.99
CA LEU A 169 -8.81 -3.89 -15.72
C LEU A 169 -8.89 -4.26 -17.21
N GLY A 170 -9.74 -5.22 -17.58
CA GLY A 170 -9.92 -5.66 -18.95
C GLY A 170 -8.80 -6.54 -19.49
N VAL A 171 -7.95 -7.12 -18.62
CA VAL A 171 -6.83 -8.00 -19.01
C VAL A 171 -7.36 -9.34 -19.49
N LYS A 172 -6.81 -9.83 -20.59
CA LYS A 172 -7.24 -11.09 -21.22
C LYS A 172 -6.18 -12.20 -21.14
N SER A 173 -4.91 -11.84 -21.11
CA SER A 173 -3.79 -12.80 -21.04
C SER A 173 -2.60 -12.25 -20.25
N VAL A 174 -1.65 -13.11 -19.91
CA VAL A 174 -0.43 -12.78 -19.15
C VAL A 174 0.82 -13.23 -19.92
N PRO A 175 1.92 -12.49 -19.80
CA PRO A 175 2.11 -11.25 -19.07
C PRO A 175 1.50 -10.03 -19.75
N ALA A 176 1.12 -9.02 -18.99
CA ALA A 176 0.58 -7.77 -19.51
C ALA A 176 1.07 -6.56 -18.72
N VAL A 177 1.18 -5.43 -19.41
CA VAL A 177 1.45 -4.12 -18.82
C VAL A 177 0.25 -3.23 -19.06
N ILE A 178 -0.22 -2.54 -18.02
CA ILE A 178 -1.36 -1.64 -18.06
C ILE A 178 -0.88 -0.25 -17.68
N SER A 179 -1.09 0.71 -18.56
CA SER A 179 -0.85 2.12 -18.32
C SER A 179 -2.13 2.91 -18.54
N GLN A 180 -2.25 4.06 -17.89
CA GLN A 180 -3.37 4.96 -18.16
C GLN A 180 -3.04 5.88 -19.32
N GLN A 181 -3.99 6.00 -20.25
CA GLN A 181 -3.96 7.01 -21.31
C GLN A 181 -5.30 7.76 -21.32
N GLY A 182 -5.31 8.96 -20.74
CA GLY A 182 -6.52 9.74 -20.55
C GLY A 182 -7.51 9.03 -19.65
N ASP A 183 -8.70 8.75 -20.16
CA ASP A 183 -9.78 8.06 -19.46
C ASP A 183 -9.87 6.55 -19.75
N LYS A 184 -8.82 5.96 -20.32
CA LYS A 184 -8.73 4.55 -20.69
C LYS A 184 -7.46 3.92 -20.16
N PHE A 185 -7.48 2.61 -20.02
CA PHE A 185 -6.28 1.80 -19.88
C PHE A 185 -5.77 1.40 -21.28
N LEU A 186 -4.47 1.60 -21.51
CA LEU A 186 -3.74 0.91 -22.57
C LEU A 186 -3.20 -0.40 -21.96
N ILE A 187 -3.60 -1.52 -22.54
CA ILE A 187 -3.17 -2.86 -22.11
C ILE A 187 -2.28 -3.41 -23.21
N GLN A 188 -1.06 -3.79 -22.83
CA GLN A 188 -0.07 -4.40 -23.70
C GLN A 188 0.22 -5.82 -23.19
N GLU A 189 -0.16 -6.82 -23.95
CA GLU A 189 0.07 -8.23 -23.66
C GLU A 189 1.26 -8.71 -24.49
N TYR A 190 2.15 -9.48 -23.87
CA TYR A 190 3.41 -9.89 -24.51
C TYR A 190 3.48 -11.40 -24.65
N LYS A 191 3.82 -11.86 -25.85
CA LYS A 191 4.05 -13.29 -26.14
C LYS A 191 5.17 -13.85 -25.27
N VAL A 192 4.89 -14.96 -24.60
CA VAL A 192 5.93 -15.70 -23.88
C VAL A 192 6.72 -16.54 -24.90
N ARG A 193 7.99 -16.20 -25.09
CA ARG A 193 8.90 -17.00 -25.88
C ARG A 193 9.33 -18.22 -25.04
N SER A 194 9.15 -19.42 -25.57
CA SER A 194 9.79 -20.63 -25.04
C SER A 194 11.29 -20.54 -25.32
N GLU A 195 12.09 -20.48 -24.25
CA GLU A 195 13.52 -20.75 -24.32
C GLU A 195 13.74 -22.24 -24.57
#